data_6dcdb6114c854d40b06d8ddc4230ae7d
#
_entry.id   6dcdb6114c854d40b06d8ddc4230ae7d
#
_cell.length_a   1.000
_cell.length_b   1.000
_cell.length_c   1.000
_cell.angle_alpha   90.00
_cell.angle_beta   90.00
_cell.angle_gamma   90.00
#
_symmetry.space_group_name_H-M   'P 1'
#
loop_
_entity.id
_entity.type
_entity.pdbx_description
1 polymer ?
#
loop_
_entity_poly.entity_id
_entity_poly.type
_entity_poly.pdbx_seq_one_letter_code
_entity_poly.pdbx_strand_id
1 'polypeptide(L)'
;MNMKPPMFSPPSGGSRPQRYLHRARMFRDATINLPNYVNGEQNWPAYALLLHACELALKAFCDKSVAQGKPSERARNHDLQGWYRIALQYGLPANQNIEESIGILAKIHIDHYTRYPDDGNTPIPDLSSVAGEVAEWLIAAASQGQP
;
A
#
# COMPACT_ATOMS: atom_id res chain seq x y z
N MET A 1 -3.45 41.09 11.48
CA MET A 1 -4.32 40.56 10.42
C MET A 1 -4.24 39.04 10.44
N ASN A 2 -5.35 38.40 10.78
CA ASN A 2 -5.39 36.92 10.81
C ASN A 2 -5.66 36.39 9.42
N MET A 3 -4.58 36.05 8.72
CA MET A 3 -4.73 35.36 7.45
C MET A 3 -4.88 33.86 7.71
N LYS A 4 -6.05 33.32 7.40
CA LYS A 4 -6.23 31.88 7.40
C LYS A 4 -5.40 31.27 6.27
N PRO A 5 -4.69 30.15 6.49
CA PRO A 5 -4.03 29.47 5.40
C PRO A 5 -5.05 29.03 4.36
N PRO A 6 -4.65 28.96 3.09
CA PRO A 6 -5.55 28.47 2.07
C PRO A 6 -6.02 27.06 2.41
N MET A 7 -7.33 26.84 2.30
CA MET A 7 -7.94 25.55 2.54
C MET A 7 -8.25 24.88 1.21
N PHE A 8 -7.76 23.66 1.03
CA PHE A 8 -8.08 22.87 -0.14
C PHE A 8 -9.22 21.92 0.20
N SER A 9 -10.30 22.00 -0.53
CA SER A 9 -11.33 20.99 -0.43
C SER A 9 -10.87 19.71 -1.11
N PRO A 10 -11.03 18.54 -0.47
CA PRO A 10 -10.74 17.29 -1.17
C PRO A 10 -11.63 17.18 -2.42
N PRO A 11 -11.14 16.52 -3.49
CA PRO A 11 -11.96 16.33 -4.67
C PRO A 11 -13.26 15.67 -4.27
N SER A 12 -14.38 16.30 -4.62
CA SER A 12 -15.70 15.74 -4.39
C SER A 12 -15.94 14.68 -5.45
N GLY A 13 -16.27 13.50 -5.04
CA GLY A 13 -16.64 12.43 -5.95
C GLY A 13 -15.81 11.19 -5.76
N GLY A 14 -16.38 10.10 -6.21
CA GLY A 14 -15.82 8.80 -6.04
C GLY A 14 -16.15 8.17 -4.70
N SER A 15 -16.30 6.87 -4.73
CA SER A 15 -16.49 6.04 -3.55
C SER A 15 -15.21 6.00 -2.71
N ARG A 16 -15.34 5.49 -1.49
CA ARG A 16 -14.16 5.27 -0.64
C ARG A 16 -13.13 4.35 -1.31
N PRO A 17 -13.51 3.23 -1.95
CA PRO A 17 -12.54 2.42 -2.70
C PRO A 17 -11.83 3.21 -3.80
N GLN A 18 -12.53 4.04 -4.54
CA GLN A 18 -11.93 4.86 -5.59
C GLN A 18 -10.92 5.86 -5.02
N ARG A 19 -11.24 6.48 -3.88
CA ARG A 19 -10.32 7.40 -3.21
C ARG A 19 -9.08 6.69 -2.68
N TYR A 20 -9.23 5.51 -2.10
CA TYR A 20 -8.10 4.70 -1.66
C TYR A 20 -7.20 4.32 -2.82
N LEU A 21 -7.80 3.90 -3.94
CA LEU A 21 -7.04 3.50 -5.13
C LEU A 21 -6.29 4.69 -5.74
N HIS A 22 -6.93 5.83 -5.80
CA HIS A 22 -6.29 7.07 -6.28
C HIS A 22 -5.07 7.42 -5.43
N ARG A 23 -5.20 7.37 -4.11
CA ARG A 23 -4.09 7.63 -3.19
C ARG A 23 -2.99 6.58 -3.29
N ALA A 24 -3.37 5.32 -3.47
CA ALA A 24 -2.38 4.26 -3.69
C ALA A 24 -1.50 4.57 -4.91
N ARG A 25 -2.11 5.01 -6.01
CA ARG A 25 -1.37 5.42 -7.20
C ARG A 25 -0.48 6.62 -6.95
N MET A 26 -0.97 7.61 -6.19
CA MET A 26 -0.16 8.78 -5.84
C MET A 26 1.09 8.39 -5.05
N PHE A 27 0.95 7.55 -4.04
CA PHE A 27 2.09 7.09 -3.25
C PHE A 27 3.07 6.27 -4.08
N ARG A 28 2.56 5.38 -4.94
CA ARG A 28 3.40 4.61 -5.83
C ARG A 28 4.16 5.53 -6.80
N ASP A 29 3.48 6.46 -7.43
CA ASP A 29 4.07 7.35 -8.42
C ASP A 29 5.15 8.23 -7.79
N ALA A 30 4.96 8.65 -6.54
CA ALA A 30 5.95 9.43 -5.81
C ALA A 30 7.26 8.67 -5.59
N THR A 31 7.26 7.34 -5.66
CA THR A 31 8.45 6.53 -5.38
C THR A 31 9.16 6.02 -6.62
N ILE A 32 8.55 6.09 -7.82
CA ILE A 32 9.09 5.48 -9.04
C ILE A 32 10.52 5.93 -9.36
N ASN A 33 10.84 7.20 -9.15
CA ASN A 33 12.14 7.76 -9.49
C ASN A 33 13.05 7.98 -8.28
N LEU A 34 12.67 7.46 -7.11
CA LEU A 34 13.49 7.60 -5.92
C LEU A 34 14.64 6.58 -5.94
N PRO A 35 15.83 6.96 -5.44
CA PRO A 35 16.95 6.03 -5.37
C PRO A 35 16.69 4.95 -4.32
N ASN A 36 17.26 3.76 -4.57
CA ASN A 36 17.16 2.63 -3.62
C ASN A 36 17.95 2.90 -2.35
N TYR A 37 19.03 3.68 -2.44
CA TYR A 37 19.93 3.95 -1.33
C TYR A 37 20.13 5.45 -1.17
N VAL A 38 20.20 5.89 0.08
CA VAL A 38 20.50 7.27 0.45
C VAL A 38 21.56 7.22 1.56
N ASN A 39 22.70 7.88 1.35
CA ASN A 39 23.80 7.92 2.32
C ASN A 39 24.25 6.52 2.78
N GLY A 40 24.25 5.55 1.87
CA GLY A 40 24.69 4.18 2.18
C GLY A 40 23.66 3.29 2.83
N GLU A 41 22.47 3.79 3.07
CA GLU A 41 21.37 3.01 3.64
C GLU A 41 20.23 2.82 2.64
N GLN A 42 19.37 1.86 2.91
CA GLN A 42 18.11 1.72 2.21
C GLN A 42 17.31 3.02 2.32
N ASN A 43 16.57 3.34 1.26
CA ASN A 43 15.69 4.51 1.29
C ASN A 43 14.41 4.20 2.09
N TRP A 44 14.50 4.23 3.41
CA TRP A 44 13.39 3.89 4.29
C TRP A 44 12.15 4.74 4.09
N PRO A 45 12.26 6.07 3.88
CA PRO A 45 11.07 6.86 3.56
C PRO A 45 10.32 6.38 2.32
N ALA A 46 11.05 5.98 1.27
CA ALA A 46 10.42 5.43 0.07
C ALA A 46 9.71 4.10 0.36
N TYR A 47 10.32 3.23 1.16
CA TYR A 47 9.64 2.00 1.59
C TYR A 47 8.37 2.29 2.36
N ALA A 48 8.38 3.27 3.24
CA ALA A 48 7.18 3.67 3.98
C ALA A 48 6.05 4.11 3.04
N LEU A 49 6.38 4.87 2.00
CA LEU A 49 5.40 5.31 0.99
C LEU A 49 4.84 4.11 0.22
N LEU A 50 5.69 3.16 -0.16
CA LEU A 50 5.25 1.97 -0.90
C LEU A 50 4.41 1.03 -0.05
N LEU A 51 4.76 0.85 1.22
CA LEU A 51 3.96 0.08 2.16
C LEU A 51 2.56 0.69 2.29
N HIS A 52 2.50 2.01 2.36
CA HIS A 52 1.24 2.73 2.43
C HIS A 52 0.43 2.57 1.13
N ALA A 53 1.09 2.61 -0.03
CA ALA A 53 0.42 2.35 -1.31
C ALA A 53 -0.19 0.94 -1.36
N CYS A 54 0.54 -0.07 -0.91
CA CYS A 54 0.05 -1.44 -0.85
C CYS A 54 -1.16 -1.57 0.08
N GLU A 55 -1.10 -0.97 1.25
CA GLU A 55 -2.22 -0.99 2.20
C GLU A 55 -3.47 -0.33 1.60
N LEU A 56 -3.32 0.83 0.98
CA LEU A 56 -4.44 1.53 0.37
C LEU A 56 -5.06 0.74 -0.78
N ALA A 57 -4.23 0.08 -1.60
CA ALA A 57 -4.73 -0.77 -2.66
C ALA A 57 -5.54 -1.96 -2.12
N LEU A 58 -5.06 -2.60 -1.06
CA LEU A 58 -5.78 -3.70 -0.40
C LEU A 58 -7.08 -3.22 0.24
N LYS A 59 -7.06 -2.07 0.89
CA LYS A 59 -8.29 -1.47 1.44
C LYS A 59 -9.31 -1.17 0.36
N ALA A 60 -8.85 -0.67 -0.79
CA ALA A 60 -9.72 -0.41 -1.93
C ALA A 60 -10.39 -1.69 -2.41
N PHE A 61 -9.61 -2.76 -2.56
CA PHE A 61 -10.13 -4.06 -2.97
C PHE A 61 -11.16 -4.58 -1.96
N CYS A 62 -10.85 -4.54 -0.68
CA CYS A 62 -11.73 -5.03 0.37
C CYS A 62 -13.03 -4.24 0.46
N ASP A 63 -12.96 -2.92 0.44
CA ASP A 63 -14.15 -2.07 0.52
C ASP A 63 -15.05 -2.23 -0.71
N LYS A 64 -14.46 -2.40 -1.87
CA LYS A 64 -15.21 -2.70 -3.09
C LYS A 64 -15.92 -4.05 -2.99
N SER A 65 -15.24 -5.04 -2.45
CA SER A 65 -15.82 -6.38 -2.27
C SER A 65 -17.00 -6.35 -1.31
N VAL A 66 -16.90 -5.59 -0.22
CA VAL A 66 -18.01 -5.39 0.72
C VAL A 66 -19.18 -4.69 0.04
N ALA A 67 -18.91 -3.68 -0.79
CA ALA A 67 -19.95 -3.00 -1.56
C ALA A 67 -20.63 -3.93 -2.56
N GLN A 68 -19.98 -5.00 -2.98
CA GLN A 68 -20.51 -6.01 -3.88
C GLN A 68 -21.18 -7.18 -3.15
N GLY A 69 -21.36 -7.08 -1.85
CA GLY A 69 -22.11 -8.05 -1.05
C GLY A 69 -21.29 -8.99 -0.18
N LYS A 70 -19.96 -8.84 -0.13
CA LYS A 70 -19.16 -9.65 0.79
C LYS A 70 -19.37 -9.19 2.23
N PRO A 71 -19.30 -10.14 3.21
CA PRO A 71 -19.41 -9.75 4.62
C PRO A 71 -18.35 -8.73 5.01
N SER A 72 -18.74 -7.75 5.81
CA SER A 72 -17.81 -6.71 6.24
C SER A 72 -16.82 -7.28 7.26
N GLU A 73 -15.53 -7.22 6.93
CA GLU A 73 -14.43 -7.58 7.80
C GLU A 73 -13.30 -6.58 7.57
N ARG A 74 -12.66 -6.15 8.63
CA ARG A 74 -11.59 -5.15 8.52
C ARG A 74 -10.41 -5.55 9.38
N ALA A 75 -9.21 -5.38 8.84
CA ALA A 75 -7.98 -5.47 9.59
C ALA A 75 -7.70 -4.16 10.33
N ARG A 76 -6.72 -4.18 11.22
CA ARG A 76 -6.24 -2.97 11.88
C ARG A 76 -5.49 -2.10 10.85
N ASN A 77 -5.48 -0.80 11.09
CA ASN A 77 -4.67 0.11 10.29
C ASN A 77 -3.21 -0.32 10.37
N HIS A 78 -2.53 -0.29 9.22
CA HIS A 78 -1.13 -0.68 9.08
C HIS A 78 -0.87 -2.18 9.27
N ASP A 79 -1.90 -3.01 9.31
CA ASP A 79 -1.77 -4.46 9.30
C ASP A 79 -1.84 -4.98 7.86
N LEU A 80 -0.74 -4.84 7.14
CA LEU A 80 -0.67 -5.19 5.72
C LEU A 80 -1.06 -6.66 5.48
N GLN A 81 -0.54 -7.57 6.31
CA GLN A 81 -0.82 -8.98 6.16
C GLN A 81 -2.27 -9.33 6.46
N GLY A 82 -2.86 -8.66 7.45
CA GLY A 82 -4.28 -8.79 7.77
C GLY A 82 -5.17 -8.36 6.62
N TRP A 83 -4.89 -7.24 6.01
CA TRP A 83 -5.62 -6.75 4.84
C TRP A 83 -5.46 -7.69 3.64
N TYR A 84 -4.26 -8.22 3.42
CA TYR A 84 -4.02 -9.19 2.35
C TYR A 84 -4.83 -10.47 2.56
N ARG A 85 -4.86 -11.00 3.78
CA ARG A 85 -5.63 -12.19 4.11
C ARG A 85 -7.12 -11.98 3.85
N ILE A 86 -7.68 -10.85 4.26
CA ILE A 86 -9.09 -10.52 4.01
C ILE A 86 -9.35 -10.41 2.51
N ALA A 87 -8.44 -9.76 1.78
CA ALA A 87 -8.56 -9.65 0.33
C ALA A 87 -8.57 -11.01 -0.37
N LEU A 88 -7.76 -11.96 0.09
CA LEU A 88 -7.78 -13.33 -0.42
C LEU A 88 -9.14 -14.00 -0.18
N GLN A 89 -9.72 -13.81 0.99
CA GLN A 89 -11.06 -14.33 1.30
C GLN A 89 -12.12 -13.72 0.40
N TYR A 90 -11.94 -12.48 -0.02
CA TYR A 90 -12.86 -11.79 -0.92
C TYR A 90 -12.63 -12.09 -2.40
N GLY A 91 -11.64 -12.91 -2.73
CA GLY A 91 -11.40 -13.34 -4.10
C GLY A 91 -10.22 -12.70 -4.80
N LEU A 92 -9.33 -12.03 -4.07
CA LEU A 92 -8.08 -11.57 -4.66
C LEU A 92 -7.34 -12.78 -5.25
N PRO A 93 -6.86 -12.72 -6.50
CA PRO A 93 -6.15 -13.85 -7.07
C PRO A 93 -4.92 -14.22 -6.27
N ALA A 94 -4.70 -15.51 -6.07
CA ALA A 94 -3.51 -16.01 -5.38
C ALA A 94 -2.28 -15.79 -6.28
N ASN A 95 -1.20 -15.29 -5.67
CA ASN A 95 0.08 -15.09 -6.35
C ASN A 95 1.18 -15.28 -5.32
N GLN A 96 1.93 -16.37 -5.46
CA GLN A 96 2.93 -16.77 -4.47
C GLN A 96 4.02 -15.70 -4.30
N ASN A 97 4.47 -15.07 -5.37
CA ASN A 97 5.49 -14.03 -5.30
C ASN A 97 4.99 -12.80 -4.53
N ILE A 98 3.74 -12.42 -4.78
CA ILE A 98 3.13 -11.31 -4.05
C ILE A 98 2.95 -11.67 -2.58
N GLU A 99 2.52 -12.88 -2.28
CA GLU A 99 2.33 -13.36 -0.90
C GLU A 99 3.63 -13.32 -0.10
N GLU A 100 4.72 -13.81 -0.68
CA GLU A 100 6.04 -13.78 -0.06
C GLU A 100 6.50 -12.33 0.18
N SER A 101 6.34 -11.48 -0.81
CA SER A 101 6.70 -10.07 -0.69
C SER A 101 5.87 -9.35 0.37
N ILE A 102 4.58 -9.62 0.45
CA ILE A 102 3.70 -9.04 1.47
C ILE A 102 4.16 -9.49 2.86
N GLY A 103 4.54 -10.76 3.02
CA GLY A 103 5.07 -11.27 4.30
C GLY A 103 6.32 -10.52 4.75
N ILE A 104 7.25 -10.30 3.83
CA ILE A 104 8.49 -9.56 4.13
C ILE A 104 8.17 -8.09 4.45
N LEU A 105 7.35 -7.45 3.63
CA LEU A 105 6.98 -6.04 3.82
C LEU A 105 6.20 -5.82 5.11
N ALA A 106 5.32 -6.74 5.47
CA ALA A 106 4.56 -6.67 6.71
C ALA A 106 5.49 -6.74 7.93
N LYS A 107 6.49 -7.59 7.87
CA LYS A 107 7.48 -7.70 8.95
C LYS A 107 8.27 -6.40 9.10
N ILE A 108 8.72 -5.82 7.99
CA ILE A 108 9.43 -4.53 7.99
C ILE A 108 8.56 -3.46 8.66
N HIS A 109 7.28 -3.44 8.34
CA HIS A 109 6.35 -2.45 8.87
C HIS A 109 6.11 -2.63 10.37
N ILE A 110 5.89 -3.87 10.82
CA ILE A 110 5.66 -4.20 12.22
C ILE A 110 6.89 -3.87 13.07
N ASP A 111 8.08 -4.22 12.58
CA ASP A 111 9.33 -4.00 13.30
C ASP A 111 9.81 -2.55 13.20
N HIS A 112 9.05 -1.67 12.56
CA HIS A 112 9.39 -0.26 12.39
C HIS A 112 10.72 -0.01 11.68
N TYR A 113 11.10 -0.89 10.75
CA TYR A 113 12.34 -0.72 9.99
C TYR A 113 12.42 0.60 9.25
N THR A 114 11.27 1.16 8.89
CA THR A 114 11.24 2.47 8.25
C THR A 114 11.65 3.60 9.19
N ARG A 115 11.63 3.36 10.50
CA ARG A 115 12.05 4.33 11.53
C ARG A 115 13.34 3.91 12.20
N TYR A 116 13.47 2.63 12.54
CA TYR A 116 14.55 2.09 13.36
C TYR A 116 15.06 0.80 12.71
N PRO A 117 15.81 0.92 11.60
CA PRO A 117 16.40 -0.27 10.97
C PRO A 117 17.35 -0.94 11.95
N ASP A 118 17.20 -2.23 12.10
CA ASP A 118 17.89 -3.01 13.11
C ASP A 118 19.29 -3.40 12.68
N ASP A 119 19.54 -4.62 12.29
CA ASP A 119 20.87 -5.14 12.03
C ASP A 119 21.15 -5.37 10.54
N GLY A 120 20.18 -5.18 9.69
CA GLY A 120 20.34 -5.32 8.26
C GLY A 120 20.39 -6.75 7.73
N ASN A 121 20.08 -7.75 8.57
CA ASN A 121 20.10 -9.14 8.14
C ASN A 121 18.79 -9.65 7.57
N THR A 122 17.74 -8.83 7.60
CA THR A 122 16.45 -9.20 7.03
C THR A 122 16.47 -8.96 5.52
N PRO A 123 16.13 -9.98 4.70
CA PRO A 123 16.00 -9.77 3.26
C PRO A 123 14.91 -8.74 2.97
N ILE A 124 15.23 -7.75 2.16
CA ILE A 124 14.33 -6.67 1.80
C ILE A 124 14.27 -6.58 0.28
N PRO A 125 13.07 -6.64 -0.33
CA PRO A 125 12.96 -6.42 -1.78
C PRO A 125 13.40 -5.00 -2.12
N ASP A 126 14.05 -4.82 -3.24
CA ASP A 126 14.44 -3.47 -3.66
C ASP A 126 13.20 -2.64 -4.03
N LEU A 127 13.40 -1.31 -4.14
CA LEU A 127 12.30 -0.40 -4.44
C LEU A 127 11.68 -0.69 -5.81
N SER A 128 12.47 -1.10 -6.79
CA SER A 128 11.95 -1.40 -8.13
C SER A 128 11.00 -2.59 -8.09
N SER A 129 11.36 -3.66 -7.37
CA SER A 129 10.48 -4.83 -7.21
C SER A 129 9.19 -4.44 -6.46
N VAL A 130 9.31 -3.68 -5.39
CA VAL A 130 8.13 -3.26 -4.64
C VAL A 130 7.26 -2.32 -5.46
N ALA A 131 7.87 -1.33 -6.12
CA ALA A 131 7.12 -0.36 -6.92
C ALA A 131 6.57 -1.01 -8.19
N GLY A 132 7.42 -1.77 -8.90
CA GLY A 132 7.07 -2.32 -10.19
C GLY A 132 6.23 -3.59 -10.13
N GLU A 133 6.38 -4.38 -9.09
CA GLU A 133 5.72 -5.69 -9.02
C GLU A 133 4.60 -5.74 -7.98
N VAL A 134 4.89 -5.42 -6.73
CA VAL A 134 3.93 -5.60 -5.65
C VAL A 134 2.86 -4.54 -5.67
N ALA A 135 3.25 -3.27 -5.60
CA ALA A 135 2.29 -2.16 -5.56
C ALA A 135 1.48 -2.11 -6.86
N GLU A 136 2.12 -2.29 -8.00
CA GLU A 136 1.46 -2.28 -9.32
C GLU A 136 0.45 -3.42 -9.42
N TRP A 137 0.83 -4.62 -9.01
CA TRP A 137 -0.04 -5.78 -9.05
C TRP A 137 -1.27 -5.58 -8.17
N LEU A 138 -1.09 -5.07 -6.95
CA LEU A 138 -2.20 -4.82 -6.03
C LEU A 138 -3.13 -3.71 -6.56
N ILE A 139 -2.57 -2.65 -7.13
CA ILE A 139 -3.35 -1.56 -7.71
C ILE A 139 -4.15 -2.08 -8.91
N ALA A 140 -3.52 -2.87 -9.76
CA ALA A 140 -4.20 -3.45 -10.93
C ALA A 140 -5.35 -4.37 -10.49
N ALA A 141 -5.11 -5.21 -9.49
CA ALA A 141 -6.15 -6.11 -8.97
C ALA A 141 -7.33 -5.32 -8.37
N ALA A 142 -7.03 -4.25 -7.62
CA ALA A 142 -8.06 -3.39 -7.03
C ALA A 142 -8.82 -2.58 -8.08
N SER A 143 -8.22 -2.35 -9.25
CA SER A 143 -8.84 -1.59 -10.35
C SER A 143 -9.81 -2.42 -11.18
N GLN A 144 -9.73 -3.75 -11.13
CA GLN A 144 -10.52 -4.62 -11.98
C GLN A 144 -12.01 -4.48 -11.65
N GLY A 145 -12.83 -4.44 -12.71
CA GLY A 145 -14.27 -4.35 -12.55
C GLY A 145 -14.78 -3.01 -12.07
N GLN A 146 -13.95 -1.98 -12.06
CA GLN A 146 -14.41 -0.62 -11.83
C GLN A 146 -14.89 -0.01 -13.14
N PRO A 147 -16.05 0.65 -13.13
CA PRO A 147 -16.54 1.34 -14.32
C PRO A 147 -15.63 2.51 -14.72
#